data_6d7a3c5f14a32932bf5e330e7cd4c6d6
#
_entry.id   6d7a3c5f14a32932bf5e330e7cd4c6d6
#
_cell.length_a   1.000
_cell.length_b   1.000
_cell.length_c   1.000
_cell.angle_alpha   90.00
_cell.angle_beta   90.00
_cell.angle_gamma   90.00
#
_symmetry.space_group_name_H-M   'P 1'
#
loop_
_entity.id
_entity.type
_entity.pdbx_description
1 polymer ?
#
loop_
_entity_poly.entity_id
_entity_poly.type
_entity_poly.pdbx_seq_one_letter_code
_entity_poly.pdbx_strand_id
1 'polypeptide(L)'
;TDAMTDALARVINAAWEVRDTLSTDTMGEVRDAVDAAISLLDSGEARVATKEADGSWKVHQWLKKAVLLSFRLNANGVISGTPGGGNWWDKVPSKFEGWGAKEFREAGFRAVPPSAVRRGAFIAKNAVLMPSYVNIGAHVGEGTMIDT
;
A
#
# COMPACT_ATOMS: atom_id res chain seq x y z
N THR A 1 -16.94 -9.72 3.73
CA THR A 1 -15.61 -10.31 3.65
C THR A 1 -15.72 -11.68 3.04
N ASP A 2 -14.83 -12.00 2.15
CA ASP A 2 -14.80 -13.32 1.55
C ASP A 2 -13.83 -14.26 2.28
N ALA A 3 -13.87 -15.54 1.90
CA ALA A 3 -13.04 -16.57 2.53
C ALA A 3 -11.53 -16.29 2.37
N MET A 4 -11.12 -15.67 1.26
CA MET A 4 -9.72 -15.32 1.02
C MET A 4 -9.24 -14.26 2.02
N THR A 5 -10.04 -13.21 2.24
CA THR A 5 -9.71 -12.14 3.19
C THR A 5 -9.63 -12.69 4.61
N ASP A 6 -10.56 -13.56 5.00
CA ASP A 6 -10.55 -14.18 6.32
C ASP A 6 -9.32 -15.07 6.52
N ALA A 7 -8.91 -15.82 5.47
CA ALA A 7 -7.72 -16.65 5.52
C ALA A 7 -6.45 -15.82 5.70
N LEU A 8 -6.35 -14.72 4.95
CA LEU A 8 -5.21 -13.80 5.08
C LEU A 8 -5.16 -13.18 6.48
N ALA A 9 -6.30 -12.75 6.99
CA ALA A 9 -6.39 -12.16 8.33
C ALA A 9 -5.90 -13.14 9.41
N ARG A 10 -6.27 -14.41 9.31
CA ARG A 10 -5.81 -15.44 10.26
C ARG A 10 -4.30 -15.60 10.23
N VAL A 11 -3.70 -15.70 9.06
CA VAL A 11 -2.25 -15.84 8.92
C VAL A 11 -1.53 -14.62 9.49
N ILE A 12 -1.99 -13.43 9.15
CA ILE A 12 -1.37 -12.17 9.57
C ILE A 12 -1.53 -11.97 11.09
N ASN A 13 -2.69 -12.25 11.66
CA ASN A 13 -2.89 -12.13 13.10
C ASN A 13 -2.01 -13.10 13.87
N ALA A 14 -1.83 -14.34 13.39
CA ALA A 14 -0.95 -15.31 14.02
C ALA A 14 0.52 -14.87 13.92
N ALA A 15 0.94 -14.38 12.76
CA ALA A 15 2.29 -13.87 12.55
C ALA A 15 2.60 -12.66 13.43
N TRP A 16 1.61 -11.81 13.68
CA TRP A 16 1.76 -10.65 14.55
C TRP A 16 2.16 -11.05 15.96
N GLU A 17 1.61 -12.12 16.48
CA GLU A 17 1.93 -12.60 17.85
C GLU A 17 3.36 -13.10 17.98
N VAL A 18 3.98 -13.53 16.86
CA VAL A 18 5.36 -14.01 16.82
C VAL A 18 6.27 -13.09 15.99
N ARG A 19 5.89 -11.82 15.84
CA ARG A 19 6.57 -10.88 14.94
C ARG A 19 8.06 -10.71 15.21
N ASP A 20 8.50 -10.95 16.43
CA ASP A 20 9.93 -10.85 16.78
C ASP A 20 10.77 -11.97 16.15
N THR A 21 10.13 -13.03 15.66
CA THR A 21 10.80 -14.13 14.93
C THR A 21 10.92 -13.86 13.43
N LEU A 22 10.29 -12.79 12.92
CA LEU A 22 10.27 -12.46 11.49
C LEU A 22 11.45 -11.57 11.13
N SER A 23 12.01 -11.81 9.95
CA SER A 23 13.15 -11.05 9.42
C SER A 23 13.07 -10.94 7.90
N THR A 24 14.05 -10.30 7.30
CA THR A 24 14.17 -10.23 5.83
C THR A 24 14.42 -11.59 5.18
N ASP A 25 14.82 -12.60 5.97
CA ASP A 25 15.02 -13.97 5.48
C ASP A 25 13.77 -14.84 5.55
N THR A 26 12.71 -14.34 6.21
CA THR A 26 11.45 -15.07 6.33
C THR A 26 10.81 -15.26 4.95
N MET A 27 10.50 -16.51 4.62
CA MET A 27 9.86 -16.91 3.36
C MET A 27 8.60 -17.73 3.64
N GLY A 28 7.78 -17.94 2.61
CA GLY A 28 6.62 -18.81 2.68
C GLY A 28 5.35 -18.10 3.05
N GLU A 29 4.49 -18.78 3.81
CA GLU A 29 3.09 -18.38 4.04
C GLU A 29 2.92 -16.97 4.60
N VAL A 30 3.74 -16.59 5.57
CA VAL A 30 3.63 -15.26 6.20
C VAL A 30 3.98 -14.15 5.19
N ARG A 31 5.11 -14.32 4.49
CA ARG A 31 5.51 -13.34 3.48
C ARG A 31 4.47 -13.22 2.37
N ASP A 32 3.97 -14.35 1.91
CA ASP A 32 2.96 -14.38 0.84
C ASP A 32 1.67 -13.72 1.26
N ALA A 33 1.21 -13.95 2.50
CA ALA A 33 0.01 -13.34 3.04
C ALA A 33 0.16 -11.83 3.21
N VAL A 34 1.29 -11.37 3.71
CA VAL A 34 1.59 -9.93 3.85
C VAL A 34 1.61 -9.26 2.49
N ASP A 35 2.29 -9.86 1.52
CA ASP A 35 2.36 -9.30 0.16
C ASP A 35 0.98 -9.24 -0.49
N ALA A 36 0.17 -10.29 -0.32
CA ALA A 36 -1.21 -10.30 -0.82
C ALA A 36 -2.06 -9.19 -0.19
N ALA A 37 -1.92 -8.97 1.12
CA ALA A 37 -2.64 -7.90 1.82
C ALA A 37 -2.25 -6.51 1.30
N ILE A 38 -0.96 -6.26 1.08
CA ILE A 38 -0.48 -5.00 0.51
C ILE A 38 -1.02 -4.82 -0.91
N SER A 39 -1.06 -5.88 -1.71
CA SER A 39 -1.62 -5.83 -3.06
C SER A 39 -3.11 -5.48 -3.05
N LEU A 40 -3.89 -5.99 -2.09
CA LEU A 40 -5.31 -5.64 -1.94
C LEU A 40 -5.49 -4.17 -1.57
N LEU A 41 -4.62 -3.62 -0.72
CA LEU A 41 -4.64 -2.19 -0.40
C LEU A 41 -4.27 -1.35 -1.63
N ASP A 42 -3.26 -1.78 -2.37
CA ASP A 42 -2.76 -1.07 -3.55
C ASP A 42 -3.80 -1.01 -4.68
N SER A 43 -4.58 -2.06 -4.86
CA SER A 43 -5.65 -2.14 -5.86
C SER A 43 -6.96 -1.47 -5.42
N GLY A 44 -7.10 -1.15 -4.14
CA GLY A 44 -8.34 -0.62 -3.58
C GLY A 44 -9.39 -1.68 -3.26
N GLU A 45 -9.08 -2.96 -3.46
CA GLU A 45 -10.00 -4.06 -3.13
C GLU A 45 -10.20 -4.21 -1.62
N ALA A 46 -9.21 -3.81 -0.83
CA ALA A 46 -9.32 -3.73 0.63
C ALA A 46 -8.99 -2.33 1.11
N ARG A 47 -9.56 -1.94 2.25
CA ARG A 47 -9.32 -0.64 2.89
C ARG A 47 -9.01 -0.85 4.36
N VAL A 48 -8.08 -0.04 4.90
CA VAL A 48 -7.76 -0.09 6.34
C VAL A 48 -8.95 0.33 7.20
N ALA A 49 -9.83 1.16 6.67
CA ALA A 49 -11.05 1.57 7.34
C ALA A 49 -12.19 1.65 6.34
N THR A 50 -13.36 1.15 6.74
CA THR A 50 -14.58 1.17 5.92
C THR A 50 -15.70 1.86 6.67
N LYS A 51 -16.56 2.57 5.94
CA LYS A 51 -17.71 3.25 6.51
C LYS A 51 -18.88 2.26 6.62
N GLU A 52 -19.42 2.13 7.81
CA GLU A 52 -20.57 1.28 8.08
C GLU A 52 -21.88 2.00 7.69
N ALA A 53 -22.99 1.24 7.64
CA ALA A 53 -24.30 1.75 7.26
C ALA A 53 -24.79 2.86 8.19
N ASP A 54 -24.41 2.83 9.48
CA ASP A 54 -24.77 3.84 10.48
C ASP A 54 -23.89 5.09 10.42
N GLY A 55 -22.95 5.15 9.48
CA GLY A 55 -22.01 6.27 9.34
C GLY A 55 -20.74 6.17 10.16
N SER A 56 -20.62 5.18 11.05
CA SER A 56 -19.40 4.94 11.80
C SER A 56 -18.31 4.32 10.93
N TRP A 57 -17.07 4.38 11.40
CA TRP A 57 -15.93 3.77 10.72
C TRP A 57 -15.45 2.53 11.44
N LYS A 58 -15.29 1.45 10.67
CA LYS A 58 -14.68 0.21 11.16
C LYS A 58 -13.24 0.14 10.69
N VAL A 59 -12.32 -0.02 11.63
CA VAL A 59 -10.88 -0.20 11.32
C VAL A 59 -10.57 -1.69 11.23
N HIS A 60 -9.94 -2.07 10.13
CA HIS A 60 -9.52 -3.46 9.90
C HIS A 60 -8.08 -3.63 10.38
N GLN A 61 -7.94 -3.95 11.67
CA GLN A 61 -6.64 -4.02 12.35
C GLN A 61 -5.66 -4.99 11.70
N TRP A 62 -6.15 -6.08 11.12
CA TRP A 62 -5.27 -7.05 10.47
C TRP A 62 -4.52 -6.46 9.28
N LEU A 63 -5.12 -5.51 8.56
CA LEU A 63 -4.44 -4.81 7.45
C LEU A 63 -3.35 -3.88 7.97
N LYS A 64 -3.58 -3.20 9.07
CA LYS A 64 -2.55 -2.39 9.74
C LYS A 64 -1.38 -3.28 10.18
N LYS A 65 -1.68 -4.45 10.76
CA LYS A 65 -0.66 -5.43 11.14
C LYS A 65 0.14 -5.88 9.93
N ALA A 66 -0.52 -6.14 8.80
CA ALA A 66 0.16 -6.53 7.57
C ALA A 66 1.16 -5.45 7.12
N VAL A 67 0.78 -4.19 7.15
CA VAL A 67 1.67 -3.07 6.81
C VAL A 67 2.89 -3.06 7.73
N LEU A 68 2.69 -3.17 9.04
CA LEU A 68 3.78 -3.16 10.01
C LEU A 68 4.70 -4.39 9.85
N LEU A 69 4.13 -5.56 9.57
CA LEU A 69 4.91 -6.77 9.30
C LEU A 69 5.75 -6.63 8.03
N SER A 70 5.23 -5.95 7.01
CA SER A 70 5.97 -5.74 5.76
C SER A 70 7.29 -5.02 5.98
N PHE A 71 7.37 -4.14 6.97
CA PHE A 71 8.60 -3.43 7.30
C PHE A 71 9.66 -4.35 7.93
N ARG A 72 9.26 -5.41 8.62
CA ARG A 72 10.18 -6.41 9.16
C ARG A 72 10.71 -7.37 8.07
N LEU A 73 9.89 -7.59 7.05
CA LEU A 73 10.19 -8.55 5.98
C LEU A 73 11.07 -7.98 4.88
N ASN A 74 11.21 -6.66 4.80
CA ASN A 74 11.93 -6.00 3.72
C ASN A 74 13.05 -5.11 4.23
N ALA A 75 14.21 -5.21 3.58
CA ALA A 75 15.36 -4.37 3.89
C ALA A 75 15.32 -3.07 3.09
N ASN A 76 15.99 -2.05 3.60
CA ASN A 76 16.22 -0.83 2.84
C ASN A 76 17.05 -1.10 1.60
N GLY A 77 16.78 -0.39 0.54
CA GLY A 77 17.52 -0.44 -0.71
C GLY A 77 17.48 0.90 -1.42
N VAL A 78 18.28 1.04 -2.45
CA VAL A 78 18.30 2.25 -3.28
C VAL A 78 17.04 2.27 -4.15
N ILE A 79 16.31 3.39 -4.09
CA ILE A 79 15.17 3.66 -4.97
C ILE A 79 15.55 4.87 -5.83
N SER A 80 15.58 4.67 -7.14
CA SER A 80 15.89 5.72 -8.11
C SER A 80 14.62 6.49 -8.52
N GLY A 81 14.82 7.60 -9.24
CA GLY A 81 13.72 8.36 -9.82
C GLY A 81 13.32 9.59 -9.02
N THR A 82 14.17 10.05 -8.09
CA THR A 82 13.92 11.33 -7.44
C THR A 82 14.06 12.47 -8.44
N PRO A 83 13.34 13.58 -8.26
CA PRO A 83 13.56 14.78 -9.06
C PRO A 83 15.03 15.22 -8.98
N GLY A 84 15.62 15.56 -10.13
CA GLY A 84 17.02 15.97 -10.20
C GLY A 84 18.02 14.81 -10.25
N GLY A 85 17.56 13.57 -10.38
CA GLY A 85 18.41 12.40 -10.59
C GLY A 85 19.04 11.80 -9.33
N GLY A 86 18.59 12.22 -8.14
CA GLY A 86 19.03 11.62 -6.89
C GLY A 86 18.37 10.27 -6.61
N ASN A 87 18.62 9.73 -5.43
CA ASN A 87 18.09 8.44 -5.00
C ASN A 87 17.51 8.54 -3.59
N TRP A 88 16.63 7.60 -3.27
CA TRP A 88 16.14 7.39 -1.91
C TRP A 88 16.70 6.08 -1.34
N TRP A 89 16.62 5.96 -0.03
CA TRP A 89 17.00 4.76 0.71
C TRP A 89 15.82 4.31 1.56
N ASP A 90 15.05 3.33 1.06
CA ASP A 90 13.84 2.88 1.75
C ASP A 90 13.53 1.42 1.39
N LYS A 91 12.63 0.84 2.15
CA LYS A 91 12.18 -0.54 1.99
C LYS A 91 10.84 -0.67 1.26
N VAL A 92 10.12 0.44 1.04
CA VAL A 92 8.81 0.44 0.39
C VAL A 92 8.95 1.00 -1.02
N PRO A 93 8.65 0.19 -2.05
CA PRO A 93 8.75 0.69 -3.42
C PRO A 93 7.67 1.74 -3.72
N SER A 94 7.94 2.56 -4.72
CA SER A 94 6.92 3.45 -5.27
C SER A 94 5.80 2.63 -5.92
N LYS A 95 4.56 3.09 -5.76
CA LYS A 95 3.43 2.54 -6.51
C LYS A 95 3.70 2.59 -8.02
N PHE A 96 4.45 3.59 -8.47
CA PHE A 96 4.73 3.82 -9.89
C PHE A 96 5.96 3.07 -10.41
N GLU A 97 6.58 2.22 -9.59
CA GLU A 97 7.74 1.45 -10.02
C GLU A 97 7.41 0.63 -11.27
N GLY A 98 8.17 0.85 -12.34
CA GLY A 98 7.96 0.16 -13.61
C GLY A 98 6.79 0.67 -14.45
N TRP A 99 6.08 1.71 -14.00
CA TRP A 99 4.95 2.26 -14.72
C TRP A 99 5.39 3.09 -15.93
N GLY A 100 4.72 2.86 -17.04
CA GLY A 100 4.81 3.69 -18.24
C GLY A 100 3.42 4.24 -18.60
N ALA A 101 3.29 4.72 -19.82
CA ALA A 101 2.06 5.34 -20.29
C ALA A 101 0.84 4.41 -20.18
N LYS A 102 1.03 3.11 -20.43
CA LYS A 102 -0.07 2.14 -20.36
C LYS A 102 -0.68 2.09 -18.97
N GLU A 103 0.15 1.91 -17.94
CA GLU A 103 -0.29 1.76 -16.56
C GLU A 103 -0.97 3.04 -16.06
N PHE A 104 -0.42 4.21 -16.37
CA PHE A 104 -1.04 5.49 -16.00
C PHE A 104 -2.38 5.72 -16.70
N ARG A 105 -2.51 5.36 -17.98
CA ARG A 105 -3.79 5.49 -18.69
C ARG A 105 -4.85 4.57 -18.11
N GLU A 106 -4.47 3.33 -17.79
CA GLU A 106 -5.41 2.36 -17.21
C GLU A 106 -5.85 2.79 -15.80
N ALA A 107 -4.92 3.28 -14.99
CA ALA A 107 -5.23 3.78 -13.66
C ALA A 107 -6.08 5.06 -13.69
N GLY A 108 -5.85 5.93 -14.67
CA GLY A 108 -6.72 7.06 -14.99
C GLY A 108 -6.58 8.27 -14.08
N PHE A 109 -5.50 8.41 -13.32
CA PHE A 109 -5.24 9.60 -12.51
C PHE A 109 -4.03 10.37 -12.99
N ARG A 110 -3.86 11.60 -12.49
CA ARG A 110 -2.72 12.47 -12.79
C ARG A 110 -1.84 12.59 -11.56
N ALA A 111 -0.53 12.41 -11.72
CA ALA A 111 0.45 12.59 -10.65
C ALA A 111 1.45 13.67 -11.05
N VAL A 112 1.41 14.81 -10.36
CA VAL A 112 2.27 15.96 -10.63
C VAL A 112 3.59 15.78 -9.86
N PRO A 113 4.75 15.90 -10.52
CA PRO A 113 6.01 15.80 -9.78
C PRO A 113 6.19 16.97 -8.81
N PRO A 114 6.77 16.77 -7.63
CA PRO A 114 7.26 15.50 -7.10
C PRO A 114 6.29 14.79 -6.17
N SER A 115 5.08 14.44 -6.60
CA SER A 115 4.21 13.62 -5.78
C SER A 115 4.84 12.24 -5.55
N ALA A 116 4.72 11.73 -4.30
CA ALA A 116 5.25 10.43 -3.92
C ALA A 116 4.10 9.56 -3.43
N VAL A 117 3.96 8.38 -4.03
CA VAL A 117 2.92 7.42 -3.68
C VAL A 117 3.57 6.07 -3.39
N ARG A 118 3.41 5.58 -2.18
CA ARG A 118 3.94 4.27 -1.80
C ARG A 118 3.06 3.14 -2.33
N ARG A 119 3.68 2.01 -2.69
CA ARG A 119 2.91 0.78 -2.96
C ARG A 119 2.06 0.44 -1.74
N GLY A 120 0.79 0.14 -1.96
CA GLY A 120 -0.18 -0.09 -0.90
C GLY A 120 -1.14 1.08 -0.70
N ALA A 121 -0.97 2.18 -1.42
CA ALA A 121 -1.94 3.27 -1.51
C ALA A 121 -2.78 3.10 -2.77
N PHE A 122 -4.08 3.35 -2.68
CA PHE A 122 -4.97 3.32 -3.84
C PHE A 122 -5.35 4.73 -4.27
N ILE A 123 -5.27 4.97 -5.59
CA ILE A 123 -5.66 6.23 -6.22
C ILE A 123 -6.71 5.92 -7.28
N ALA A 124 -7.91 6.44 -7.12
CA ALA A 124 -9.01 6.19 -8.05
C ALA A 124 -8.90 7.04 -9.32
N LYS A 125 -9.68 6.67 -10.32
CA LYS A 125 -9.74 7.38 -11.60
C LYS A 125 -10.08 8.85 -11.40
N ASN A 126 -9.54 9.68 -12.29
CA ASN A 126 -9.80 11.12 -12.34
C ASN A 126 -9.31 11.89 -11.11
N ALA A 127 -8.58 11.25 -10.20
CA ALA A 127 -7.90 11.96 -9.13
C ALA A 127 -6.71 12.77 -9.69
N VAL A 128 -6.38 13.84 -9.01
CA VAL A 128 -5.20 14.65 -9.31
C VAL A 128 -4.37 14.77 -8.05
N LEU A 129 -3.12 14.30 -8.14
CA LEU A 129 -2.16 14.44 -7.05
C LEU A 129 -1.22 15.59 -7.39
N MET A 130 -1.38 16.70 -6.69
CA MET A 130 -0.35 17.75 -6.68
C MET A 130 0.83 17.27 -5.83
N PRO A 131 1.97 17.96 -5.80
CA PRO A 131 3.12 17.52 -5.01
C PRO A 131 2.72 17.22 -3.56
N SER A 132 2.68 15.94 -3.23
CA SER A 132 2.14 15.44 -1.97
C SER A 132 2.71 14.05 -1.69
N TYR A 133 2.50 13.55 -0.48
CA TYR A 133 2.93 12.22 -0.09
C TYR A 133 1.72 11.37 0.26
N VAL A 134 1.55 10.25 -0.45
CA VAL A 134 0.44 9.31 -0.21
C VAL A 134 1.00 8.01 0.35
N ASN A 135 0.69 7.73 1.59
CA ASN A 135 1.27 6.60 2.32
C ASN A 135 0.46 5.31 2.14
N ILE A 136 1.05 4.20 2.58
CA ILE A 136 0.43 2.87 2.55
C ILE A 136 -0.90 2.91 3.33
N GLY A 137 -1.93 2.32 2.73
CA GLY A 137 -3.24 2.26 3.33
C GLY A 137 -4.14 3.45 3.01
N ALA A 138 -3.61 4.49 2.38
CA ALA A 138 -4.43 5.60 1.92
C ALA A 138 -5.33 5.14 0.76
N HIS A 139 -6.52 5.68 0.72
CA HIS A 139 -7.49 5.40 -0.34
C HIS A 139 -8.05 6.72 -0.85
N VAL A 140 -7.56 7.14 -2.00
CA VAL A 140 -7.98 8.40 -2.62
C VAL A 140 -9.14 8.13 -3.56
N GLY A 141 -10.29 8.72 -3.27
CA GLY A 141 -11.52 8.50 -4.02
C GLY A 141 -11.50 9.14 -5.39
N GLU A 142 -12.45 8.70 -6.23
CA GLU A 142 -12.57 9.17 -7.61
C GLU A 142 -12.75 10.69 -7.68
N GLY A 143 -12.06 11.34 -8.59
CA GLY A 143 -12.17 12.78 -8.83
C GLY A 143 -11.56 13.66 -7.75
N THR A 144 -10.90 13.10 -6.75
CA THR A 144 -10.31 13.85 -5.64
C THR A 144 -9.09 14.66 -6.11
N MET A 145 -8.97 15.88 -5.61
CA MET A 145 -7.75 16.68 -5.73
C MET A 145 -7.00 16.62 -4.41
N ILE A 146 -5.78 16.09 -4.45
CA ILE A 146 -4.84 16.19 -3.32
C ILE A 146 -3.94 17.39 -3.61
N ASP A 147 -4.08 18.42 -2.80
CA ASP A 147 -3.30 19.64 -2.96
C ASP A 147 -1.95 19.53 -2.21
N THR A 148 -1.11 20.52 -2.43
CA THR A 148 0.24 20.55 -1.81
C THR A 148 0.18 20.86 -0.31
#